data_4f126a34ab601379065e92ec009cd6b7
#
_entry.id   4f126a34ab601379065e92ec009cd6b7
#
_cell.length_a   1.000
_cell.length_b   1.000
_cell.length_c   1.000
_cell.angle_alpha   90.00
_cell.angle_beta   90.00
_cell.angle_gamma   90.00
#
_symmetry.space_group_name_H-M   'P 1'
#
loop_
_entity.id
_entity.type
_entity.pdbx_description
1 polymer ?
#
loop_
_entity_poly.entity_id
_entity_poly.type
_entity_poly.pdbx_seq_one_letter_code
_entity_poly.pdbx_strand_id
1 'polypeptide(L)'
;MEHQTYFHSVTLNKDLCHGCITCVKRCPTEAIRVRDGKARILGERCIDGGEGIGICPHHAKRAVSDTMEALDGFKYKIALPAPVLFAQIKHLDHTGRIILALQRIGFDEVYEVGAAAELISQSTKEYMAHYQGPLPLISSACPAVLRLIRVRFPNLLEHLLPLQPPVELAAVLARRAAVEKTGLKPEEIGVAFIPPCPAKVTAAKVPLGNQTRNIDAAIAISRVYPQLVQEVKKMELPEFEHLSHMGSTGLSWAANSGESTGSGQRRYIA
;
A
#
# COMPACT_ATOMS: atom_id res chain seq x y z
N MET A 1 -16.92 26.80 9.38
CA MET A 1 -16.48 25.41 9.23
C MET A 1 -15.19 25.45 8.42
N GLU A 2 -14.06 25.25 9.08
CA GLU A 2 -12.77 25.13 8.39
C GLU A 2 -12.86 23.99 7.37
N HIS A 3 -12.55 24.28 6.12
CA HIS A 3 -12.44 23.26 5.08
C HIS A 3 -11.26 22.35 5.42
N GLN A 4 -11.55 21.23 6.04
CA GLN A 4 -10.57 20.17 6.26
C GLN A 4 -10.05 19.72 4.89
N THR A 5 -8.82 20.09 4.55
CA THR A 5 -8.18 19.70 3.30
C THR A 5 -7.82 18.22 3.36
N TYR A 6 -8.63 17.38 2.73
CA TYR A 6 -8.33 15.96 2.59
C TYR A 6 -7.20 15.75 1.58
N PHE A 7 -6.13 15.08 1.98
CA PHE A 7 -5.14 14.59 1.04
C PHE A 7 -5.67 13.36 0.32
N HIS A 8 -5.56 13.36 -1.00
CA HIS A 8 -5.87 12.23 -1.87
C HIS A 8 -4.75 12.04 -2.88
N SER A 9 -4.38 10.77 -3.11
CA SER A 9 -3.43 10.43 -4.17
C SER A 9 -4.07 10.43 -5.56
N VAL A 10 -5.40 10.25 -5.65
CA VAL A 10 -6.12 10.38 -6.92
C VAL A 10 -6.41 11.84 -7.21
N THR A 11 -5.84 12.36 -8.28
CA THR A 11 -5.98 13.75 -8.73
C THR A 11 -6.67 13.85 -10.08
N LEU A 12 -7.13 15.05 -10.42
CA LEU A 12 -7.76 15.37 -11.72
C LEU A 12 -6.97 16.45 -12.45
N ASN A 13 -6.52 16.16 -13.65
CA ASN A 13 -6.13 17.18 -14.61
C ASN A 13 -7.39 17.73 -15.31
N LYS A 14 -7.74 18.96 -14.97
CA LYS A 14 -8.95 19.61 -15.51
C LYS A 14 -8.87 19.88 -17.01
N ASP A 15 -7.67 20.11 -17.56
CA ASP A 15 -7.48 20.41 -19.00
C ASP A 15 -7.85 19.20 -19.87
N LEU A 16 -7.52 18.00 -19.40
CA LEU A 16 -7.83 16.74 -20.07
C LEU A 16 -9.27 16.26 -19.81
N CYS A 17 -9.98 16.85 -18.86
CA CYS A 17 -11.32 16.41 -18.51
C CYS A 17 -12.36 17.03 -19.44
N HIS A 18 -13.16 16.19 -20.11
CA HIS A 18 -14.24 16.64 -21.01
C HIS A 18 -15.63 16.58 -20.35
N GLY A 19 -15.72 16.38 -19.03
CA GLY A 19 -17.00 16.35 -18.31
C GLY A 19 -17.89 15.15 -18.62
N CYS A 20 -17.39 14.13 -19.31
CA CYS A 20 -18.13 12.88 -19.50
C CYS A 20 -18.43 12.23 -18.14
N ILE A 21 -19.56 11.52 -18.02
CA ILE A 21 -20.01 10.97 -16.73
C ILE A 21 -19.51 9.56 -16.45
N THR A 22 -18.57 9.03 -17.25
CA THR A 22 -18.07 7.64 -17.12
C THR A 22 -17.56 7.35 -15.72
N CYS A 23 -16.69 8.22 -15.18
CA CYS A 23 -16.13 8.05 -13.83
C CYS A 23 -17.17 8.29 -12.71
N VAL A 24 -18.23 9.05 -12.97
CA VAL A 24 -19.34 9.25 -12.01
C VAL A 24 -20.11 7.95 -11.83
N LYS A 25 -20.45 7.28 -12.94
CA LYS A 25 -21.23 6.03 -12.94
C LYS A 25 -20.53 4.86 -12.23
N ARG A 26 -19.20 4.89 -12.20
CA ARG A 26 -18.38 3.78 -11.66
C ARG A 26 -17.82 4.06 -10.25
N CYS A 27 -18.05 5.24 -9.69
CA CYS A 27 -17.55 5.57 -8.37
C CYS A 27 -18.43 4.93 -7.28
N PRO A 28 -17.92 3.98 -6.47
CA PRO A 28 -18.72 3.24 -5.50
C PRO A 28 -19.24 4.10 -4.33
N THR A 29 -18.57 5.24 -4.08
CA THR A 29 -18.92 6.19 -3.01
C THR A 29 -19.57 7.45 -3.53
N GLU A 30 -19.84 7.52 -4.85
CA GLU A 30 -20.39 8.72 -5.50
C GLU A 30 -19.58 10.00 -5.21
N ALA A 31 -18.28 9.85 -5.05
CA ALA A 31 -17.36 10.94 -4.73
C ALA A 31 -17.08 11.88 -5.92
N ILE A 32 -17.70 11.65 -7.08
CA ILE A 32 -17.41 12.43 -8.29
C ILE A 32 -18.69 13.13 -8.74
N ARG A 33 -18.55 14.41 -9.04
CA ARG A 33 -19.61 15.25 -9.62
C ARG A 33 -19.08 15.98 -10.86
N VAL A 34 -19.94 16.26 -11.83
CA VAL A 34 -19.59 17.12 -12.97
C VAL A 34 -20.26 18.47 -12.77
N ARG A 35 -19.49 19.53 -12.84
CA ARG A 35 -19.90 20.93 -12.78
C ARG A 35 -19.11 21.71 -13.81
N ASP A 36 -19.75 22.64 -14.52
CA ASP A 36 -19.12 23.51 -15.53
C ASP A 36 -18.30 22.71 -16.57
N GLY A 37 -18.86 21.57 -17.01
CA GLY A 37 -18.21 20.68 -17.99
C GLY A 37 -16.95 19.95 -17.49
N LYS A 38 -16.68 19.95 -16.19
CA LYS A 38 -15.49 19.30 -15.58
C LYS A 38 -15.88 18.44 -14.39
N ALA A 39 -15.15 17.33 -14.20
CA ALA A 39 -15.33 16.53 -12.99
C ALA A 39 -14.74 17.25 -11.76
N ARG A 40 -15.34 17.01 -10.61
CA ARG A 40 -14.82 17.41 -9.27
C ARG A 40 -14.85 16.18 -8.37
N ILE A 41 -13.81 16.01 -7.56
CA ILE A 41 -13.71 14.94 -6.57
C ILE A 41 -14.09 15.51 -5.20
N LEU A 42 -15.08 14.88 -4.55
CA LEU A 42 -15.48 15.20 -3.18
C LEU A 42 -14.55 14.46 -2.23
N GLY A 43 -13.66 15.16 -1.54
CA GLY A 43 -12.61 14.59 -0.71
C GLY A 43 -13.15 13.73 0.43
N GLU A 44 -14.20 14.19 1.11
CA GLU A 44 -14.84 13.46 2.21
C GLU A 44 -15.43 12.11 1.81
N ARG A 45 -15.70 11.91 0.52
CA ARG A 45 -16.27 10.66 -0.04
C ARG A 45 -15.28 9.85 -0.85
N CYS A 46 -14.13 10.42 -1.22
CA CYS A 46 -13.14 9.71 -2.04
C CYS A 46 -12.43 8.64 -1.23
N ILE A 47 -12.37 7.43 -1.78
CA ILE A 47 -11.67 6.28 -1.18
C ILE A 47 -10.34 5.95 -1.86
N ASP A 48 -9.93 6.73 -2.84
CA ASP A 48 -8.72 6.52 -3.67
C ASP A 48 -8.64 5.12 -4.31
N GLY A 49 -9.80 4.53 -4.64
CA GLY A 49 -9.90 3.16 -5.17
C GLY A 49 -9.25 2.93 -6.53
N GLY A 50 -8.91 4.01 -7.26
CA GLY A 50 -8.24 3.92 -8.57
C GLY A 50 -9.16 3.65 -9.77
N GLU A 51 -10.40 3.18 -9.58
CA GLU A 51 -11.35 2.85 -10.66
C GLU A 51 -11.50 4.01 -11.67
N GLY A 52 -11.62 5.25 -11.15
CA GLY A 52 -11.75 6.43 -12.00
C GLY A 52 -10.51 6.74 -12.86
N ILE A 53 -9.34 6.18 -12.55
CA ILE A 53 -8.11 6.31 -13.35
C ILE A 53 -8.22 5.37 -14.55
N GLY A 54 -8.51 4.09 -14.29
CA GLY A 54 -8.56 3.05 -15.34
C GLY A 54 -9.63 3.29 -16.39
N ILE A 55 -10.81 3.79 -15.98
CA ILE A 55 -11.94 3.97 -16.89
C ILE A 55 -12.02 5.34 -17.56
N CYS A 56 -11.11 6.28 -17.24
CA CYS A 56 -11.15 7.61 -17.85
C CYS A 56 -10.63 7.58 -19.29
N PRO A 57 -11.49 7.73 -20.33
CA PRO A 57 -11.06 7.63 -21.72
C PRO A 57 -10.13 8.79 -22.13
N HIS A 58 -10.10 9.86 -21.34
CA HIS A 58 -9.28 11.04 -21.59
C HIS A 58 -8.03 11.08 -20.70
N HIS A 59 -7.75 10.03 -19.92
CA HIS A 59 -6.63 9.96 -18.96
C HIS A 59 -6.49 11.21 -18.08
N ALA A 60 -7.63 11.86 -17.79
CA ALA A 60 -7.70 13.06 -16.97
C ALA A 60 -7.44 12.81 -15.48
N LYS A 61 -7.57 11.56 -15.02
CA LYS A 61 -7.30 11.18 -13.64
C LYS A 61 -5.96 10.47 -13.53
N ARG A 62 -5.21 10.82 -12.48
CA ARG A 62 -3.88 10.27 -12.22
C ARG A 62 -3.74 9.96 -10.74
N ALA A 63 -2.89 8.99 -10.43
CA ALA A 63 -2.38 8.80 -9.08
C ALA A 63 -1.10 9.60 -8.91
N VAL A 64 -0.97 10.30 -7.78
CA VAL A 64 0.29 10.94 -7.36
C VAL A 64 0.93 10.09 -6.27
N SER A 65 2.24 10.01 -6.28
CA SER A 65 3.07 9.37 -5.27
C SER A 65 4.37 10.14 -5.13
N ASP A 66 5.13 9.83 -4.08
CA ASP A 66 6.47 10.38 -3.93
C ASP A 66 7.43 9.80 -4.96
N THR A 67 8.60 10.40 -5.02
CA THR A 67 9.77 9.98 -5.78
C THR A 67 10.93 9.72 -4.83
N MET A 68 12.07 9.24 -5.32
CA MET A 68 13.24 8.95 -4.48
C MET A 68 13.76 10.19 -3.76
N GLU A 69 13.61 11.37 -4.34
CA GLU A 69 14.02 12.65 -3.76
C GLU A 69 13.35 12.95 -2.42
N ALA A 70 12.20 12.33 -2.13
CA ALA A 70 11.56 12.43 -0.82
C ALA A 70 12.40 11.83 0.33
N LEU A 71 13.43 11.04 -0.02
CA LEU A 71 14.34 10.40 0.93
C LEU A 71 15.71 11.07 1.01
N ASP A 72 15.97 12.15 0.29
CA ASP A 72 17.32 12.75 0.21
C ASP A 72 17.84 13.30 1.55
N GLY A 73 16.94 13.63 2.48
CA GLY A 73 17.29 14.10 3.82
C GLY A 73 17.71 13.00 4.81
N PHE A 74 17.52 11.72 4.47
CA PHE A 74 17.80 10.59 5.35
C PHE A 74 19.19 10.00 5.09
N LYS A 75 19.88 9.60 6.15
CA LYS A 75 21.19 8.96 6.06
C LYS A 75 21.12 7.47 5.70
N TYR A 76 20.01 6.84 6.02
CA TYR A 76 19.76 5.42 5.75
C TYR A 76 18.36 5.24 5.21
N LYS A 77 18.21 4.59 4.07
CA LYS A 77 16.97 4.49 3.30
C LYS A 77 16.50 3.03 3.22
N ILE A 78 15.32 2.76 3.75
CA ILE A 78 14.75 1.40 3.78
C ILE A 78 13.57 1.34 2.80
N ALA A 79 13.58 0.34 1.90
CA ALA A 79 12.44 0.03 1.06
C ALA A 79 11.50 -0.98 1.73
N LEU A 80 10.20 -0.72 1.68
CA LEU A 80 9.15 -1.65 2.07
C LEU A 80 8.35 -2.08 0.82
N PRO A 81 8.80 -3.08 0.05
CA PRO A 81 8.05 -3.55 -1.11
C PRO A 81 6.78 -4.27 -0.69
N ALA A 82 5.63 -3.88 -1.28
CA ALA A 82 4.40 -4.65 -1.14
C ALA A 82 4.56 -6.04 -1.78
N PRO A 83 3.97 -7.12 -1.22
CA PRO A 83 4.11 -8.47 -1.76
C PRO A 83 3.80 -8.59 -3.26
N VAL A 84 2.82 -7.83 -3.75
CA VAL A 84 2.43 -7.83 -5.16
C VAL A 84 3.55 -7.36 -6.11
N LEU A 85 4.56 -6.61 -5.64
CA LEU A 85 5.69 -6.21 -6.46
C LEU A 85 6.43 -7.44 -7.02
N PHE A 86 6.58 -8.47 -6.21
CA PHE A 86 7.28 -9.71 -6.59
C PHE A 86 6.55 -10.47 -7.71
N ALA A 87 5.23 -10.29 -7.84
CA ALA A 87 4.43 -10.87 -8.91
C ALA A 87 4.39 -10.02 -10.21
N GLN A 88 4.98 -8.81 -10.22
CA GLN A 88 4.95 -7.94 -11.41
C GLN A 88 6.03 -8.29 -12.44
N ILE A 89 7.08 -9.02 -12.05
CA ILE A 89 8.18 -9.37 -12.94
C ILE A 89 7.95 -10.79 -13.47
N LYS A 90 7.73 -10.89 -14.79
CA LYS A 90 7.57 -12.18 -15.46
C LYS A 90 8.87 -13.00 -15.40
N HIS A 91 8.72 -14.30 -15.18
CA HIS A 91 9.84 -15.24 -15.11
C HIS A 91 10.86 -14.90 -14.00
N LEU A 92 10.40 -14.31 -12.91
CA LEU A 92 11.22 -14.13 -11.73
C LEU A 92 11.50 -15.51 -11.11
N ASP A 93 12.74 -15.94 -11.18
CA ASP A 93 13.22 -17.23 -10.63
C ASP A 93 13.48 -17.14 -9.12
N HIS A 94 13.82 -15.95 -8.62
CA HIS A 94 14.12 -15.74 -7.21
C HIS A 94 13.73 -14.33 -6.73
N THR A 95 13.05 -14.25 -5.57
CA THR A 95 12.60 -12.97 -4.98
C THR A 95 13.76 -12.05 -4.59
N GLY A 96 14.90 -12.62 -4.23
CA GLY A 96 16.12 -11.88 -3.89
C GLY A 96 16.61 -10.94 -5.00
N ARG A 97 16.31 -11.23 -6.27
CA ARG A 97 16.61 -10.30 -7.39
C ARG A 97 15.94 -8.94 -7.20
N ILE A 98 14.70 -8.92 -6.73
CA ILE A 98 13.99 -7.66 -6.48
C ILE A 98 14.62 -6.92 -5.31
N ILE A 99 15.03 -7.62 -4.27
CA ILE A 99 15.70 -7.04 -3.11
C ILE A 99 17.00 -6.37 -3.54
N LEU A 100 17.88 -7.12 -4.22
CA LEU A 100 19.13 -6.58 -4.72
C LEU A 100 18.92 -5.43 -5.71
N ALA A 101 17.91 -5.52 -6.59
CA ALA A 101 17.58 -4.44 -7.51
C ALA A 101 17.14 -3.16 -6.77
N LEU A 102 16.34 -3.28 -5.72
CA LEU A 102 15.95 -2.14 -4.89
C LEU A 102 17.17 -1.49 -4.22
N GLN A 103 18.13 -2.29 -3.73
CA GLN A 103 19.38 -1.77 -3.19
C GLN A 103 20.19 -1.02 -4.26
N ARG A 104 20.31 -1.58 -5.47
CA ARG A 104 21.05 -0.95 -6.60
C ARG A 104 20.42 0.37 -7.09
N ILE A 105 19.12 0.56 -6.92
CA ILE A 105 18.45 1.82 -7.27
C ILE A 105 18.48 2.87 -6.15
N GLY A 106 19.15 2.60 -5.01
CA GLY A 106 19.46 3.60 -4.00
C GLY A 106 18.85 3.40 -2.63
N PHE A 107 18.35 2.20 -2.31
CA PHE A 107 17.99 1.84 -0.93
C PHE A 107 19.15 1.11 -0.24
N ASP A 108 19.41 1.46 1.01
CA ASP A 108 20.44 0.80 1.82
C ASP A 108 19.99 -0.57 2.33
N GLU A 109 18.69 -0.70 2.58
CA GLU A 109 18.08 -1.94 3.08
C GLU A 109 16.67 -2.14 2.48
N VAL A 110 16.25 -3.41 2.44
CA VAL A 110 14.90 -3.80 2.03
C VAL A 110 14.29 -4.66 3.11
N TYR A 111 13.13 -4.25 3.62
CA TYR A 111 12.32 -5.05 4.54
C TYR A 111 11.02 -5.48 3.84
N GLU A 112 10.85 -6.75 3.62
CA GLU A 112 9.70 -7.30 2.90
C GLU A 112 8.41 -7.17 3.73
N VAL A 113 7.42 -6.43 3.22
CA VAL A 113 6.11 -6.31 3.89
C VAL A 113 5.45 -7.66 4.08
N GLY A 114 5.77 -8.64 3.22
CA GLY A 114 5.29 -10.03 3.35
C GLY A 114 5.72 -10.69 4.67
N ALA A 115 6.92 -10.42 5.17
CA ALA A 115 7.36 -10.95 6.46
C ALA A 115 6.48 -10.43 7.63
N ALA A 116 6.14 -9.14 7.61
CA ALA A 116 5.19 -8.58 8.57
C ALA A 116 3.76 -9.12 8.35
N ALA A 117 3.37 -9.42 7.12
CA ALA A 117 2.07 -10.00 6.79
C ALA A 117 1.91 -11.42 7.37
N GLU A 118 2.98 -12.19 7.49
CA GLU A 118 2.96 -13.48 8.17
C GLU A 118 2.63 -13.34 9.66
N LEU A 119 3.25 -12.36 10.32
CA LEU A 119 2.95 -12.06 11.73
C LEU A 119 1.49 -11.61 11.92
N ILE A 120 0.99 -10.75 11.04
CA ILE A 120 -0.42 -10.33 11.06
C ILE A 120 -1.35 -11.52 10.81
N SER A 121 -1.01 -12.43 9.88
CA SER A 121 -1.81 -13.65 9.64
C SER A 121 -1.88 -14.53 10.86
N GLN A 122 -0.78 -14.70 11.59
CA GLN A 122 -0.75 -15.46 12.84
C GLN A 122 -1.59 -14.79 13.93
N SER A 123 -1.40 -13.48 14.13
CA SER A 123 -2.19 -12.70 15.10
C SER A 123 -3.69 -12.72 14.77
N THR A 124 -4.04 -12.71 13.48
CA THR A 124 -5.42 -12.84 13.02
C THR A 124 -6.01 -14.20 13.41
N LYS A 125 -5.26 -15.28 13.22
CA LYS A 125 -5.72 -16.64 13.64
C LYS A 125 -5.97 -16.71 15.14
N GLU A 126 -5.04 -16.19 15.93
CA GLU A 126 -5.17 -16.16 17.39
C GLU A 126 -6.36 -15.32 17.84
N TYR A 127 -6.52 -14.13 17.26
CA TYR A 127 -7.66 -13.27 17.53
C TYR A 127 -8.99 -13.96 17.20
N MET A 128 -9.10 -14.59 16.02
CA MET A 128 -10.31 -15.26 15.57
C MET A 128 -10.66 -16.49 16.42
N ALA A 129 -9.68 -17.18 16.98
CA ALA A 129 -9.91 -18.35 17.85
C ALA A 129 -10.71 -17.99 19.11
N HIS A 130 -10.62 -16.76 19.58
CA HIS A 130 -11.28 -16.27 20.80
C HIS A 130 -12.36 -15.22 20.51
N TYR A 131 -12.61 -14.89 19.23
CA TYR A 131 -13.53 -13.84 18.86
C TYR A 131 -15.00 -14.25 19.00
N GLN A 132 -15.77 -13.45 19.74
CA GLN A 132 -17.20 -13.65 19.98
C GLN A 132 -18.07 -12.47 19.47
N GLY A 133 -17.48 -11.55 18.75
CA GLY A 133 -18.17 -10.38 18.20
C GLY A 133 -18.96 -10.67 16.92
N PRO A 134 -19.46 -9.62 16.25
CA PRO A 134 -20.27 -9.75 15.05
C PRO A 134 -19.47 -10.34 13.87
N LEU A 135 -20.15 -11.15 13.07
CA LEU A 135 -19.60 -11.79 11.87
C LEU A 135 -20.29 -11.27 10.61
N PRO A 136 -19.61 -11.25 9.45
CA PRO A 136 -18.22 -11.67 9.23
C PRO A 136 -17.21 -10.66 9.82
N LEU A 137 -16.02 -11.12 10.18
CA LEU A 137 -14.91 -10.25 10.53
C LEU A 137 -14.24 -9.77 9.24
N ILE A 138 -13.98 -8.46 9.11
CA ILE A 138 -13.49 -7.82 7.90
C ILE A 138 -12.04 -7.36 8.11
N SER A 139 -11.16 -7.67 7.17
CA SER A 139 -9.76 -7.24 7.19
C SER A 139 -9.61 -5.72 7.21
N SER A 140 -8.68 -5.23 8.02
CA SER A 140 -8.27 -3.82 8.08
C SER A 140 -7.10 -3.47 7.12
N ALA A 141 -6.57 -4.44 6.37
CA ALA A 141 -5.38 -4.24 5.53
C ALA A 141 -5.63 -3.36 4.28
N CYS A 142 -6.88 -3.23 3.82
CA CYS A 142 -7.21 -2.44 2.64
C CYS A 142 -7.78 -1.06 3.01
N PRO A 143 -7.03 0.05 2.85
CA PRO A 143 -7.51 1.38 3.20
C PRO A 143 -8.70 1.86 2.35
N ALA A 144 -8.86 1.35 1.11
CA ALA A 144 -10.03 1.66 0.30
C ALA A 144 -11.30 1.02 0.89
N VAL A 145 -11.21 -0.23 1.37
CA VAL A 145 -12.33 -0.92 2.04
C VAL A 145 -12.70 -0.21 3.34
N LEU A 146 -11.72 0.16 4.17
CA LEU A 146 -11.97 0.90 5.40
C LEU A 146 -12.70 2.23 5.15
N ARG A 147 -12.28 2.98 4.12
CA ARG A 147 -12.94 4.23 3.73
C ARG A 147 -14.33 3.96 3.13
N LEU A 148 -14.50 2.90 2.35
CA LEU A 148 -15.79 2.49 1.80
C LEU A 148 -16.78 2.19 2.92
N ILE A 149 -16.37 1.41 3.92
CA ILE A 149 -17.19 1.09 5.10
C ILE A 149 -17.59 2.38 5.80
N ARG A 150 -16.63 3.25 6.11
CA ARG A 150 -16.91 4.52 6.80
C ARG A 150 -17.89 5.41 6.04
N VAL A 151 -17.83 5.46 4.71
CA VAL A 151 -18.65 6.36 3.87
C VAL A 151 -20.02 5.77 3.56
N ARG A 152 -20.11 4.44 3.33
CA ARG A 152 -21.33 3.80 2.81
C ARG A 152 -21.97 2.81 3.76
N PHE A 153 -21.21 2.22 4.66
CA PHE A 153 -21.64 1.09 5.50
C PHE A 153 -21.16 1.26 6.95
N PRO A 154 -21.45 2.39 7.63
CA PRO A 154 -20.90 2.67 8.97
C PRO A 154 -21.30 1.63 10.02
N ASN A 155 -22.38 0.89 9.81
CA ASN A 155 -22.81 -0.25 10.64
C ASN A 155 -21.83 -1.45 10.59
N LEU A 156 -20.91 -1.49 9.63
CA LEU A 156 -19.87 -2.52 9.54
C LEU A 156 -18.56 -2.14 10.25
N LEU A 157 -18.49 -0.99 10.89
CA LEU A 157 -17.27 -0.56 11.62
C LEU A 157 -16.91 -1.52 12.76
N GLU A 158 -17.89 -2.08 13.45
CA GLU A 158 -17.68 -3.06 14.53
C GLU A 158 -17.20 -4.43 14.03
N HIS A 159 -17.32 -4.69 12.73
CA HIS A 159 -16.83 -5.91 12.07
C HIS A 159 -15.35 -5.83 11.67
N LEU A 160 -14.72 -4.66 11.82
CA LEU A 160 -13.33 -4.48 11.38
C LEU A 160 -12.37 -5.18 12.35
N LEU A 161 -11.41 -5.91 11.77
CA LEU A 161 -10.30 -6.50 12.51
C LEU A 161 -9.45 -5.38 13.16
N PRO A 162 -9.27 -5.37 14.48
CA PRO A 162 -8.53 -4.30 15.19
C PRO A 162 -7.01 -4.53 15.16
N LEU A 163 -6.48 -4.97 14.02
CA LEU A 163 -5.06 -5.14 13.80
C LEU A 163 -4.53 -4.07 12.82
N GLN A 164 -3.28 -3.67 13.02
CA GLN A 164 -2.61 -2.76 12.10
C GLN A 164 -2.35 -3.44 10.75
N PRO A 165 -2.36 -2.67 9.64
CA PRO A 165 -1.96 -3.23 8.35
C PRO A 165 -0.50 -3.67 8.37
N PRO A 166 -0.12 -4.73 7.62
CA PRO A 166 1.24 -5.26 7.61
C PRO A 166 2.34 -4.23 7.34
N VAL A 167 2.05 -3.23 6.51
CA VAL A 167 3.04 -2.19 6.17
C VAL A 167 3.40 -1.30 7.35
N GLU A 168 2.47 -1.02 8.26
CA GLU A 168 2.75 -0.23 9.47
C GLU A 168 3.64 -1.03 10.44
N LEU A 169 3.34 -2.31 10.63
CA LEU A 169 4.19 -3.21 11.40
C LEU A 169 5.59 -3.33 10.78
N ALA A 170 5.66 -3.51 9.45
CA ALA A 170 6.93 -3.57 8.71
C ALA A 170 7.75 -2.30 8.92
N ALA A 171 7.14 -1.12 8.86
CA ALA A 171 7.82 0.16 9.04
C ALA A 171 8.45 0.29 10.44
N VAL A 172 7.71 -0.12 11.47
CA VAL A 172 8.20 -0.09 12.86
C VAL A 172 9.36 -1.07 13.04
N LEU A 173 9.21 -2.32 12.57
CA LEU A 173 10.23 -3.36 12.71
C LEU A 173 11.50 -3.02 11.92
N ALA A 174 11.35 -2.57 10.67
CA ALA A 174 12.48 -2.19 9.82
C ALA A 174 13.27 -1.03 10.41
N ARG A 175 12.61 0.03 10.88
CA ARG A 175 13.27 1.18 11.49
C ARG A 175 14.00 0.77 12.77
N ARG A 176 13.36 -0.05 13.62
CA ARG A 176 13.99 -0.55 14.85
C ARG A 176 15.25 -1.36 14.55
N ALA A 177 15.17 -2.31 13.62
CA ALA A 177 16.32 -3.12 13.22
C ALA A 177 17.47 -2.26 12.65
N ALA A 178 17.13 -1.23 11.85
CA ALA A 178 18.13 -0.32 11.32
C ALA A 178 18.79 0.55 12.40
N VAL A 179 18.04 1.01 13.41
CA VAL A 179 18.62 1.71 14.58
C VAL A 179 19.62 0.80 15.30
N GLU A 180 19.26 -0.44 15.57
CA GLU A 180 20.11 -1.43 16.24
C GLU A 180 21.39 -1.73 15.41
N LYS A 181 21.24 -1.84 14.09
CA LYS A 181 22.33 -2.15 13.15
C LYS A 181 23.29 -0.99 12.91
N THR A 182 22.77 0.23 12.78
CA THR A 182 23.56 1.39 12.32
C THR A 182 23.97 2.34 13.43
N GLY A 183 23.29 2.31 14.58
CA GLY A 183 23.45 3.30 15.65
C GLY A 183 22.89 4.69 15.30
N LEU A 184 22.23 4.85 14.16
CA LEU A 184 21.58 6.10 13.77
C LEU A 184 20.33 6.35 14.60
N LYS A 185 19.93 7.63 14.72
CA LYS A 185 18.67 7.98 15.36
C LYS A 185 17.50 7.65 14.44
N PRO A 186 16.30 7.35 14.98
CA PRO A 186 15.13 7.00 14.17
C PRO A 186 14.77 8.03 13.10
N GLU A 187 14.96 9.33 13.37
CA GLU A 187 14.71 10.44 12.45
C GLU A 187 15.73 10.57 11.31
N GLU A 188 16.87 9.88 11.41
CA GLU A 188 17.89 9.82 10.36
C GLU A 188 17.66 8.66 9.39
N ILE A 189 16.69 7.79 9.69
CA ILE A 189 16.34 6.61 8.91
C ILE A 189 15.02 6.85 8.17
N GLY A 190 15.07 6.89 6.85
CA GLY A 190 13.91 7.06 5.98
C GLY A 190 13.30 5.71 5.58
N VAL A 191 12.01 5.55 5.80
CA VAL A 191 11.26 4.35 5.44
C VAL A 191 10.31 4.66 4.28
N ALA A 192 10.53 4.02 3.13
CA ALA A 192 9.73 4.19 1.93
C ALA A 192 8.88 2.96 1.65
N PHE A 193 7.59 3.12 1.68
CA PHE A 193 6.66 2.10 1.19
C PHE A 193 6.59 2.12 -0.34
N ILE A 194 6.55 0.94 -0.96
CA ILE A 194 6.37 0.78 -2.41
C ILE A 194 4.98 0.17 -2.68
N PRO A 195 3.91 1.00 -2.69
CA PRO A 195 2.53 0.57 -2.80
C PRO A 195 2.10 0.26 -4.23
N PRO A 196 1.12 -0.67 -4.39
CA PRO A 196 0.52 -1.00 -5.70
C PRO A 196 -0.63 -0.09 -6.13
N CYS A 197 -1.22 0.67 -5.20
CA CYS A 197 -2.47 1.38 -5.48
C CYS A 197 -2.55 2.75 -4.79
N PRO A 198 -3.38 3.67 -5.32
CA PRO A 198 -3.52 5.02 -4.77
C PRO A 198 -3.99 5.06 -3.32
N ALA A 199 -4.91 4.18 -2.92
CA ALA A 199 -5.43 4.16 -1.55
C ALA A 199 -4.34 3.88 -0.52
N LYS A 200 -3.37 3.02 -0.84
CA LYS A 200 -2.21 2.74 0.01
C LYS A 200 -1.22 3.90 0.05
N VAL A 201 -1.06 4.65 -1.05
CA VAL A 201 -0.28 5.91 -1.04
C VAL A 201 -0.93 6.92 -0.09
N THR A 202 -2.24 7.10 -0.21
CA THR A 202 -2.97 8.02 0.66
C THR A 202 -2.89 7.60 2.13
N ALA A 203 -3.04 6.31 2.45
CA ALA A 203 -2.96 5.81 3.82
C ALA A 203 -1.56 6.00 4.44
N ALA A 204 -0.50 5.80 3.69
CA ALA A 204 0.87 6.03 4.16
C ALA A 204 1.13 7.51 4.50
N LYS A 205 0.50 8.45 3.78
CA LYS A 205 0.63 9.88 4.02
C LYS A 205 -0.31 10.43 5.09
N VAL A 206 -1.52 9.90 5.11
CA VAL A 206 -2.58 10.26 6.08
C VAL A 206 -3.18 8.97 6.62
N PRO A 207 -2.58 8.42 7.67
CA PRO A 207 -3.07 7.21 8.32
C PRO A 207 -4.52 7.34 8.77
N LEU A 208 -5.27 6.24 8.75
CA LEU A 208 -6.65 6.21 9.17
C LEU A 208 -6.74 6.01 10.70
N GLY A 209 -7.64 6.74 11.34
CA GLY A 209 -7.84 6.66 12.80
C GLY A 209 -6.70 7.35 13.58
N ASN A 210 -6.37 6.80 14.75
CA ASN A 210 -5.34 7.33 15.67
C ASN A 210 -3.94 6.74 15.41
N GLN A 211 -3.68 6.28 14.20
CA GLN A 211 -2.38 5.69 13.86
C GLN A 211 -1.31 6.76 13.69
N THR A 212 -0.13 6.49 14.21
CA THR A 212 1.07 7.30 13.98
C THR A 212 1.59 7.05 12.56
N ARG A 213 2.15 8.09 11.94
CA ARG A 213 2.80 7.96 10.64
C ARG A 213 4.17 7.33 10.81
N ASN A 214 4.36 6.09 10.35
CA ASN A 214 5.64 5.37 10.41
C ASN A 214 6.38 5.34 9.07
N ILE A 215 5.75 5.82 8.01
CA ILE A 215 6.23 5.80 6.62
C ILE A 215 6.56 7.23 6.21
N ASP A 216 7.79 7.47 5.75
CA ASP A 216 8.27 8.80 5.36
C ASP A 216 7.92 9.10 3.90
N ALA A 217 8.02 8.10 3.01
CA ALA A 217 7.69 8.24 1.60
C ALA A 217 6.82 7.08 1.10
N ALA A 218 5.94 7.36 0.14
CA ALA A 218 5.13 6.35 -0.56
C ALA A 218 5.39 6.46 -2.06
N ILE A 219 6.28 5.59 -2.57
CA ILE A 219 6.77 5.61 -3.95
C ILE A 219 6.06 4.49 -4.72
N ALA A 220 5.11 4.83 -5.61
CA ALA A 220 4.32 3.84 -6.32
C ALA A 220 5.20 2.84 -7.11
N ILE A 221 4.76 1.57 -7.19
CA ILE A 221 5.43 0.53 -7.99
C ILE A 221 5.76 1.03 -9.40
N SER A 222 4.85 1.73 -10.06
CA SER A 222 5.04 2.27 -11.40
C SER A 222 6.22 3.24 -11.53
N ARG A 223 6.66 3.86 -10.45
CA ARG A 223 7.82 4.77 -10.42
C ARG A 223 9.14 4.02 -10.40
N VAL A 224 9.23 2.97 -9.60
CA VAL A 224 10.46 2.17 -9.45
C VAL A 224 10.58 1.09 -10.52
N TYR A 225 9.48 0.61 -11.07
CA TYR A 225 9.41 -0.53 -11.97
C TYR A 225 10.36 -0.46 -13.18
N PRO A 226 10.47 0.68 -13.92
CA PRO A 226 11.36 0.75 -15.07
C PRO A 226 12.83 0.49 -14.73
N GLN A 227 13.34 1.09 -13.66
CA GLN A 227 14.70 0.90 -13.18
C GLN A 227 14.88 -0.50 -12.58
N LEU A 228 13.91 -0.96 -11.79
CA LEU A 228 13.91 -2.27 -11.16
C LEU A 228 14.07 -3.40 -12.20
N VAL A 229 13.29 -3.37 -13.29
CA VAL A 229 13.37 -4.37 -14.35
C VAL A 229 14.72 -4.34 -15.06
N GLN A 230 15.31 -3.16 -15.25
CA GLN A 230 16.65 -3.03 -15.84
C GLN A 230 17.70 -3.68 -14.94
N GLU A 231 17.64 -3.44 -13.62
CA GLU A 231 18.60 -4.03 -12.68
C GLU A 231 18.41 -5.56 -12.56
N VAL A 232 17.17 -6.05 -12.44
CA VAL A 232 16.89 -7.50 -12.37
C VAL A 232 17.48 -8.25 -13.56
N LYS A 233 17.44 -7.69 -14.78
CA LYS A 233 17.98 -8.32 -15.98
C LYS A 233 19.50 -8.39 -16.04
N LYS A 234 20.22 -7.57 -15.27
CA LYS A 234 21.68 -7.53 -15.24
C LYS A 234 22.32 -8.52 -14.25
N MET A 235 21.49 -9.18 -13.42
CA MET A 235 21.98 -10.01 -12.32
C MET A 235 22.22 -11.44 -12.75
N GLU A 236 23.31 -12.00 -12.24
CA GLU A 236 23.67 -13.42 -12.37
C GLU A 236 23.66 -14.10 -10.99
N LEU A 237 23.42 -15.42 -10.95
CA LEU A 237 23.56 -16.21 -9.72
C LEU A 237 25.05 -16.23 -9.29
N PRO A 238 25.39 -16.17 -7.99
CA PRO A 238 24.57 -16.38 -6.79
C PRO A 238 24.29 -15.10 -5.95
N GLU A 239 24.39 -13.88 -6.50
CA GLU A 239 24.43 -12.61 -5.76
C GLU A 239 23.22 -12.36 -4.82
N PHE A 240 22.08 -13.02 -5.08
CA PHE A 240 20.79 -12.70 -4.45
C PHE A 240 20.14 -13.87 -3.69
N GLU A 241 20.77 -15.06 -3.67
CA GLU A 241 20.14 -16.31 -3.22
C GLU A 241 19.66 -16.28 -1.76
N HIS A 242 20.31 -15.50 -0.90
CA HIS A 242 20.04 -15.45 0.55
C HIS A 242 19.38 -14.15 1.03
N LEU A 243 18.90 -13.30 0.12
CA LEU A 243 18.41 -11.96 0.48
C LEU A 243 16.94 -11.92 0.92
N SER A 244 16.11 -12.87 0.48
CA SER A 244 14.69 -12.89 0.83
C SER A 244 14.45 -13.65 2.12
N HIS A 245 13.67 -13.05 3.02
CA HIS A 245 13.25 -13.63 4.30
C HIS A 245 11.75 -13.88 4.38
N MET A 246 10.99 -13.48 3.35
CA MET A 246 9.55 -13.67 3.26
C MET A 246 9.24 -15.13 2.92
N GLY A 247 8.42 -15.78 3.73
CA GLY A 247 7.91 -17.13 3.47
C GLY A 247 6.73 -17.16 2.50
N SER A 248 6.22 -18.36 2.26
CA SER A 248 5.09 -18.58 1.34
C SER A 248 3.79 -17.90 1.77
N THR A 249 3.53 -17.80 3.07
CA THR A 249 2.35 -17.10 3.62
C THR A 249 2.41 -15.60 3.31
N GLY A 250 3.58 -14.98 3.49
CA GLY A 250 3.78 -13.56 3.17
C GLY A 250 3.65 -13.27 1.68
N LEU A 251 4.19 -14.15 0.85
CA LEU A 251 4.08 -14.04 -0.61
C LEU A 251 2.63 -14.24 -1.09
N SER A 252 1.86 -15.11 -0.43
CA SER A 252 0.45 -15.36 -0.80
C SER A 252 -0.43 -14.11 -0.73
N TRP A 253 -0.06 -13.12 0.09
CA TRP A 253 -0.76 -11.83 0.14
C TRP A 253 -0.73 -11.05 -1.19
N ALA A 254 0.12 -11.46 -2.13
CA ALA A 254 0.11 -10.95 -3.50
C ALA A 254 -1.06 -11.49 -4.35
N ALA A 255 -1.65 -12.61 -3.95
CA ALA A 255 -2.72 -13.27 -4.68
C ALA A 255 -4.10 -12.85 -4.18
N ASN A 256 -5.12 -13.04 -5.04
CA ASN A 256 -6.52 -12.89 -4.62
C ASN A 256 -6.83 -13.86 -3.48
N SER A 257 -7.47 -13.36 -2.42
CA SER A 257 -7.80 -14.12 -1.22
C SER A 257 -6.59 -14.70 -0.46
N GLY A 258 -5.36 -14.26 -0.78
CA GLY A 258 -4.15 -14.78 -0.13
C GLY A 258 -4.12 -14.55 1.38
N GLU A 259 -4.62 -13.43 1.84
CA GLU A 259 -4.79 -13.12 3.26
C GLU A 259 -5.78 -14.08 3.93
N SER A 260 -6.98 -14.26 3.36
CA SER A 260 -8.02 -15.12 3.93
C SER A 260 -7.66 -16.60 3.84
N THR A 261 -6.98 -17.04 2.79
CA THR A 261 -6.45 -18.40 2.66
C THR A 261 -5.42 -18.69 3.75
N GLY A 262 -4.54 -17.74 4.03
CA GLY A 262 -3.57 -17.83 5.12
C GLY A 262 -4.23 -17.94 6.51
N SER A 263 -5.41 -17.37 6.72
CA SER A 263 -6.16 -17.48 7.98
C SER A 263 -6.84 -18.83 8.17
N GLY A 264 -7.15 -19.58 7.10
CA GLY A 264 -7.82 -20.88 7.14
C GLY A 264 -9.28 -20.82 7.60
N GLN A 265 -9.89 -19.65 7.67
CA GLN A 265 -11.21 -19.44 8.28
C GLN A 265 -12.23 -18.90 7.28
N ARG A 266 -13.41 -19.56 7.18
CA ARG A 266 -14.50 -19.12 6.27
C ARG A 266 -15.28 -17.89 6.75
N ARG A 267 -15.05 -17.42 7.99
CA ARG A 267 -15.75 -16.29 8.62
C ARG A 267 -15.02 -14.96 8.48
N TYR A 268 -13.91 -14.97 7.76
CA TYR A 268 -13.05 -13.83 7.53
C TYR A 268 -13.16 -13.34 6.09
N ILE A 269 -13.30 -12.03 5.89
CA ILE A 269 -13.34 -11.38 4.59
C ILE A 269 -12.09 -10.49 4.48
N ALA A 270 -11.23 -10.80 3.52
CA ALA A 270 -10.00 -10.09 3.22
C ALA A 270 -10.11 -9.31 1.91
#